data_e7e4d0a4b0b7fd8fd0470ffa33d62a6c
#
_entry.id   e7e4d0a4b0b7fd8fd0470ffa33d62a6c
#
_cell.length_a   1.000
_cell.length_b   1.000
_cell.length_c   1.000
_cell.angle_alpha   90.00
_cell.angle_beta   90.00
_cell.angle_gamma   90.00
#
_symmetry.space_group_name_H-M   'P 1'
#
loop_
_entity.id
_entity.type
_entity.pdbx_description
1 polymer ?
#
loop_
_entity_poly.entity_id
_entity_poly.type
_entity_poly.pdbx_seq_one_letter_code
_entity_poly.pdbx_strand_id
1 'polypeptide(L)'
;MKTHDVEIQLGTTKQTLIYYEKEGLINPSRDENNYRHYTQNDIDILQVILLLRSLEISIDEIKLILSGKLSIRNCLNNKQNYLKNVKEKIEKLEKEIKECTQRTKVTLINQLPLSNEIENNYIF
;
A
#
# COMPACT_ATOMS: atom_id res chain seq x y z
N MET A 1 16.95 21.66 8.96
CA MET A 1 16.14 20.98 9.98
C MET A 1 16.74 19.60 10.26
N LYS A 2 16.84 19.22 11.52
CA LYS A 2 17.42 17.93 11.93
C LYS A 2 16.36 16.83 11.88
N THR A 3 16.81 15.56 11.88
CA THR A 3 15.93 14.39 11.81
C THR A 3 14.80 14.44 12.83
N HIS A 4 15.11 14.74 14.10
CA HIS A 4 14.10 14.77 15.17
C HIS A 4 13.01 15.82 14.90
N ASP A 5 13.38 16.99 14.38
CA ASP A 5 12.42 18.04 14.04
C ASP A 5 11.49 17.59 12.91
N VAL A 6 12.04 16.87 11.92
CA VAL A 6 11.26 16.33 10.81
C VAL A 6 10.30 15.25 11.29
N GLU A 7 10.74 14.37 12.19
CA GLU A 7 9.88 13.35 12.80
C GLU A 7 8.64 13.99 13.44
N ILE A 8 8.84 15.05 14.21
CA ILE A 8 7.75 15.74 14.90
C ILE A 8 6.86 16.46 13.90
N GLN A 9 7.45 17.23 12.99
CA GLN A 9 6.70 18.05 12.03
C GLN A 9 5.85 17.23 11.09
N LEU A 10 6.38 16.10 10.59
CA LEU A 10 5.70 15.26 9.59
C LEU A 10 4.98 14.06 10.19
N GLY A 11 5.10 13.83 11.49
CA GLY A 11 4.47 12.67 12.14
C GLY A 11 5.02 11.34 11.65
N THR A 12 6.31 11.27 11.38
CA THR A 12 6.98 10.06 10.90
C THR A 12 8.06 9.60 11.88
N THR A 13 8.78 8.56 11.55
CA THR A 13 9.84 8.00 12.38
C THR A 13 11.20 8.10 11.69
N LYS A 14 12.26 8.08 12.50
CA LYS A 14 13.62 8.05 11.98
C LYS A 14 13.87 6.86 11.05
N GLN A 15 13.35 5.69 11.40
CA GLN A 15 13.49 4.49 10.59
C GLN A 15 12.86 4.66 9.21
N THR A 16 11.70 5.29 9.14
CA THR A 16 11.02 5.59 7.89
C THR A 16 11.84 6.55 7.03
N LEU A 17 12.39 7.59 7.64
CA LEU A 17 13.24 8.56 6.93
C LEU A 17 14.52 7.89 6.39
N ILE A 18 15.17 7.04 7.17
CA ILE A 18 16.35 6.27 6.75
C ILE A 18 15.99 5.33 5.59
N TYR A 19 14.83 4.69 5.66
CA TYR A 19 14.34 3.81 4.60
C TYR A 19 14.19 4.55 3.28
N TYR A 20 13.56 5.73 3.30
CA TYR A 20 13.38 6.54 2.09
C TYR A 20 14.72 7.04 1.53
N GLU A 21 15.68 7.35 2.38
CA GLU A 21 17.03 7.70 1.95
C GLU A 21 17.72 6.52 1.26
N LYS A 22 17.63 5.31 1.84
CA LYS A 22 18.17 4.09 1.24
C LYS A 22 17.53 3.77 -0.11
N GLU A 23 16.24 4.03 -0.24
CA GLU A 23 15.51 3.83 -1.50
C GLU A 23 15.81 4.91 -2.53
N GLY A 24 16.59 5.93 -2.18
CA GLY A 24 16.97 6.99 -3.10
C GLY A 24 15.89 8.04 -3.34
N LEU A 25 14.85 8.08 -2.49
CA LEU A 25 13.77 9.05 -2.63
C LEU A 25 14.14 10.43 -2.11
N ILE A 26 14.98 10.48 -1.11
CA ILE A 26 15.52 11.72 -0.52
C ILE A 26 17.03 11.56 -0.35
N ASN A 27 17.73 12.69 -0.29
CA ASN A 27 19.17 12.71 -0.06
C ASN A 27 19.51 13.93 0.80
N PRO A 28 19.21 13.89 2.11
CA PRO A 28 19.52 15.00 3.01
C PRO A 28 21.03 15.20 3.10
N SER A 29 21.45 16.45 3.18
CA SER A 29 22.87 16.77 3.37
C SER A 29 23.32 16.40 4.79
N ARG A 30 24.64 16.38 5.00
CA ARG A 30 25.23 16.16 6.33
C ARG A 30 25.86 17.43 6.80
N ASP A 31 25.75 17.74 8.10
CA ASP A 31 26.44 18.84 8.73
C ASP A 31 27.87 18.48 9.11
N GLU A 32 28.60 19.38 9.75
CA GLU A 32 29.99 19.18 10.16
C GLU A 32 30.13 17.98 11.10
N ASN A 33 29.10 17.67 11.88
CA ASN A 33 29.08 16.54 12.82
C ASN A 33 28.52 15.28 12.20
N ASN A 34 28.35 15.25 10.88
CA ASN A 34 27.79 14.12 10.12
C ASN A 34 26.33 13.80 10.44
N TYR A 35 25.59 14.74 11.01
CA TYR A 35 24.13 14.62 11.20
C TYR A 35 23.38 15.04 9.94
N ARG A 36 22.25 14.36 9.68
CA ARG A 36 21.38 14.70 8.55
C ARG A 36 20.78 16.08 8.71
N HIS A 37 20.80 16.85 7.62
CA HIS A 37 20.18 18.17 7.54
C HIS A 37 19.16 18.17 6.40
N TYR A 38 17.90 18.47 6.72
CA TYR A 38 16.79 18.47 5.76
C TYR A 38 16.47 19.91 5.37
N THR A 39 16.46 20.16 4.05
CA THR A 39 16.05 21.45 3.49
C THR A 39 14.53 21.54 3.40
N GLN A 40 14.00 22.73 3.11
CA GLN A 40 12.56 22.87 2.86
C GLN A 40 12.12 22.02 1.67
N ASN A 41 12.96 21.93 0.63
CA ASN A 41 12.68 21.06 -0.52
C ASN A 41 12.58 19.59 -0.10
N ASP A 42 13.46 19.13 0.78
CA ASP A 42 13.39 17.77 1.32
C ASP A 42 12.07 17.55 2.06
N ILE A 43 11.64 18.52 2.85
CA ILE A 43 10.37 18.47 3.59
C ILE A 43 9.19 18.38 2.63
N ASP A 44 9.17 19.21 1.58
CA ASP A 44 8.10 19.20 0.59
C ASP A 44 8.00 17.85 -0.13
N ILE A 45 9.13 17.26 -0.50
CA ILE A 45 9.19 15.95 -1.13
C ILE A 45 8.68 14.87 -0.16
N LEU A 46 9.12 14.92 1.09
CA LEU A 46 8.67 13.98 2.12
C LEU A 46 7.17 14.04 2.35
N GLN A 47 6.57 15.22 2.34
CA GLN A 47 5.12 15.37 2.46
C GLN A 47 4.39 14.65 1.33
N VAL A 48 4.88 14.77 0.10
CA VAL A 48 4.33 14.06 -1.06
C VAL A 48 4.49 12.55 -0.91
N ILE A 49 5.68 12.10 -0.51
CA ILE A 49 5.94 10.66 -0.31
C ILE A 49 5.00 10.08 0.74
N LEU A 50 4.89 10.75 1.89
CA LEU A 50 4.04 10.28 2.99
C LEU A 50 2.56 10.23 2.58
N LEU A 51 2.09 11.23 1.82
CA LEU A 51 0.74 11.23 1.29
C LEU A 51 0.51 10.04 0.36
N LEU A 52 1.40 9.85 -0.62
CA LEU A 52 1.27 8.74 -1.58
C LEU A 52 1.33 7.38 -0.88
N ARG A 53 2.21 7.23 0.12
CA ARG A 53 2.27 6.00 0.91
C ARG A 53 0.99 5.76 1.72
N SER A 54 0.37 6.81 2.23
CA SER A 54 -0.92 6.67 2.93
C SER A 54 -2.04 6.17 2.01
N LEU A 55 -1.89 6.40 0.71
CA LEU A 55 -2.81 5.89 -0.31
C LEU A 55 -2.39 4.53 -0.88
N GLU A 56 -1.40 3.90 -0.24
CA GLU A 56 -0.85 2.60 -0.64
C GLU A 56 -0.22 2.60 -2.04
N ILE A 57 0.35 3.73 -2.45
CA ILE A 57 1.16 3.80 -3.66
C ILE A 57 2.53 3.18 -3.37
N SER A 58 3.01 2.33 -4.26
CA SER A 58 4.28 1.61 -4.07
C SER A 58 5.49 2.56 -4.14
N ILE A 59 6.57 2.15 -3.50
CA ILE A 59 7.86 2.87 -3.57
C ILE A 59 8.33 2.98 -5.03
N ASP A 60 8.17 1.93 -5.82
CA ASP A 60 8.57 1.94 -7.24
C ASP A 60 7.80 2.98 -8.05
N GLU A 61 6.49 3.11 -7.83
CA GLU A 61 5.69 4.14 -8.48
C GLU A 61 6.09 5.54 -8.01
N ILE A 62 6.39 5.71 -6.72
CA ILE A 62 6.87 6.99 -6.18
C ILE A 62 8.19 7.38 -6.83
N LYS A 63 9.11 6.45 -7.02
CA LYS A 63 10.36 6.69 -7.75
C LYS A 63 10.11 7.19 -9.17
N LEU A 64 9.14 6.60 -9.87
CA LEU A 64 8.76 7.04 -11.21
C LEU A 64 8.19 8.46 -11.20
N ILE A 65 7.37 8.79 -10.21
CA ILE A 65 6.81 10.14 -10.05
C ILE A 65 7.92 11.15 -9.81
N LEU A 66 8.83 10.88 -8.88
CA LEU A 66 9.92 11.80 -8.53
C LEU A 66 10.91 11.97 -9.67
N SER A 67 11.07 10.96 -10.53
CA SER A 67 11.94 11.05 -11.71
C SER A 67 11.25 11.66 -12.95
N GLY A 68 9.97 12.03 -12.82
CA GLY A 68 9.22 12.63 -13.92
C GLY A 68 8.70 11.63 -14.97
N LYS A 69 8.83 10.34 -14.73
CA LYS A 69 8.39 9.29 -15.67
C LYS A 69 6.92 8.92 -15.52
N LEU A 70 6.29 9.30 -14.42
CA LEU A 70 4.88 9.04 -14.14
C LEU A 70 4.29 10.28 -13.49
N SER A 71 3.16 10.78 -14.00
CA SER A 71 2.47 11.89 -13.34
C SER A 71 1.69 11.39 -12.13
N ILE A 72 1.56 12.26 -11.11
CA ILE A 72 0.74 11.95 -9.93
C ILE A 72 -0.70 11.68 -10.34
N ARG A 73 -1.24 12.47 -11.26
CA ARG A 73 -2.60 12.28 -11.75
C ARG A 73 -2.81 10.90 -12.35
N ASN A 74 -1.91 10.46 -13.23
CA ASN A 74 -2.02 9.13 -13.86
C ASN A 74 -1.86 8.01 -12.81
N CYS A 75 -0.95 8.18 -11.87
CA CYS A 75 -0.77 7.23 -10.78
C CYS A 75 -2.05 7.07 -9.95
N LEU A 76 -2.65 8.17 -9.56
CA LEU A 76 -3.88 8.16 -8.75
C LEU A 76 -5.08 7.62 -9.54
N ASN A 77 -5.19 7.96 -10.83
CA ASN A 77 -6.25 7.42 -11.70
C ASN A 77 -6.10 5.90 -11.84
N ASN A 78 -4.88 5.40 -12.04
CA ASN A 78 -4.61 3.97 -12.14
C ASN A 78 -4.98 3.25 -10.84
N LYS A 79 -4.64 3.84 -9.69
CA LYS A 79 -4.99 3.29 -8.38
C LYS A 79 -6.51 3.25 -8.18
N GLN A 80 -7.20 4.31 -8.56
CA GLN A 80 -8.65 4.39 -8.45
C GLN A 80 -9.33 3.33 -9.32
N ASN A 81 -8.87 3.14 -10.57
CA ASN A 81 -9.40 2.10 -11.45
C ASN A 81 -9.13 0.70 -10.90
N TYR A 82 -7.94 0.46 -10.37
CA TYR A 82 -7.59 -0.80 -9.73
C TYR A 82 -8.53 -1.10 -8.55
N LEU A 83 -8.74 -0.13 -7.67
CA LEU A 83 -9.61 -0.29 -6.50
C LEU A 83 -11.06 -0.55 -6.92
N LYS A 84 -11.54 0.12 -7.96
CA LYS A 84 -12.87 -0.12 -8.51
C LYS A 84 -13.02 -1.55 -9.00
N ASN A 85 -12.03 -2.07 -9.73
CA ASN A 85 -12.04 -3.44 -10.23
C ASN A 85 -12.00 -4.46 -9.10
N VAL A 86 -11.18 -4.22 -8.06
CA VAL A 86 -11.11 -5.07 -6.87
C VAL A 86 -12.45 -5.10 -6.14
N LYS A 87 -13.10 -3.94 -5.99
CA LYS A 87 -14.40 -3.82 -5.36
C LYS A 87 -15.46 -4.63 -6.12
N GLU A 88 -15.50 -4.50 -7.44
CA GLU A 88 -16.45 -5.26 -8.28
C GLU A 88 -16.23 -6.77 -8.15
N LYS A 89 -14.96 -7.20 -8.12
CA LYS A 89 -14.62 -8.61 -7.93
C LYS A 89 -15.09 -9.13 -6.57
N ILE A 90 -14.86 -8.35 -5.51
CA ILE A 90 -15.30 -8.71 -4.15
C ILE A 90 -16.82 -8.84 -4.09
N GLU A 91 -17.54 -7.87 -4.64
CA GLU A 91 -19.02 -7.88 -4.67
C GLU A 91 -19.54 -9.11 -5.42
N LYS A 92 -18.91 -9.46 -6.55
CA LYS A 92 -19.28 -10.63 -7.33
C LYS A 92 -19.06 -11.92 -6.54
N LEU A 93 -17.92 -12.06 -5.86
CA LEU A 93 -17.60 -13.22 -5.06
C LEU A 93 -18.55 -13.37 -3.87
N GLU A 94 -18.88 -12.27 -3.19
CA GLU A 94 -19.85 -12.27 -2.09
C GLU A 94 -21.21 -12.77 -2.56
N LYS A 95 -21.65 -12.30 -3.73
CA LYS A 95 -22.91 -12.74 -4.32
C LYS A 95 -22.90 -14.22 -4.66
N GLU A 96 -21.83 -14.70 -5.29
CA GLU A 96 -21.68 -16.11 -5.65
C GLU A 96 -21.67 -17.01 -4.41
N ILE A 97 -20.98 -16.61 -3.36
CA ILE A 97 -20.93 -17.34 -2.09
C ILE A 97 -22.33 -17.40 -1.47
N LYS A 98 -23.03 -16.26 -1.42
CA LYS A 98 -24.39 -16.20 -0.88
C LYS A 98 -25.36 -17.10 -1.66
N GLU A 99 -25.30 -17.06 -2.98
CA GLU A 99 -26.11 -17.93 -3.83
C GLU A 99 -25.78 -19.41 -3.62
N CYS A 100 -24.50 -19.74 -3.48
CA CYS A 100 -24.03 -21.10 -3.26
C CYS A 100 -24.53 -21.67 -1.93
N THR A 101 -24.51 -20.88 -0.84
CA THR A 101 -25.01 -21.32 0.47
C THR A 101 -26.52 -21.56 0.49
N GLN A 102 -27.26 -20.97 -0.44
CA GLN A 102 -28.72 -21.13 -0.55
C GLN A 102 -29.14 -22.28 -1.51
N ARG A 103 -28.18 -22.90 -2.21
CA ARG A 103 -28.45 -23.96 -3.19
C ARG A 103 -28.44 -25.37 -2.57
N THR A 104 -29.19 -26.23 -3.16
CA THR A 104 -29.26 -27.69 -2.81
C THR A 104 -27.90 -28.37 -2.88
N LYS A 105 -26.98 -27.90 -3.73
CA LYS A 105 -25.62 -28.45 -3.87
C LYS A 105 -24.83 -28.45 -2.57
N VAL A 106 -24.88 -27.35 -1.79
CA VAL A 106 -24.20 -27.26 -0.50
C VAL A 106 -24.79 -28.28 0.48
N THR A 107 -26.10 -28.39 0.50
CA THR A 107 -26.79 -29.37 1.33
C THR A 107 -26.35 -30.79 0.99
N LEU A 108 -26.22 -31.14 -0.31
CA LEU A 108 -25.73 -32.42 -0.76
C LEU A 108 -24.29 -32.70 -0.33
N ILE A 109 -23.40 -31.73 -0.43
CA ILE A 109 -22.01 -31.85 0.01
C ILE A 109 -21.94 -32.11 1.51
N ASN A 110 -22.73 -31.41 2.31
CA ASN A 110 -22.78 -31.61 3.75
C ASN A 110 -23.30 -32.97 4.16
N GLN A 111 -24.08 -33.65 3.29
CA GLN A 111 -24.60 -34.98 3.52
C GLN A 111 -23.67 -36.08 3.05
N LEU A 112 -22.59 -35.79 2.32
CA LEU A 112 -21.64 -36.79 1.87
C LEU A 112 -20.80 -37.31 3.04
N PRO A 113 -20.48 -38.64 3.08
CA PRO A 113 -19.66 -39.23 4.14
C PRO A 113 -18.26 -38.59 4.25
N LEU A 114 -17.72 -37.99 3.18
CA LEU A 114 -16.41 -37.39 3.10
C LEU A 114 -16.44 -35.86 3.19
N SER A 115 -17.58 -35.28 3.58
CA SER A 115 -17.75 -33.82 3.62
C SER A 115 -16.70 -33.12 4.47
N ASN A 116 -16.36 -33.66 5.64
CA ASN A 116 -15.35 -33.08 6.52
C ASN A 116 -13.94 -33.10 5.92
N GLU A 117 -13.58 -34.17 5.21
CA GLU A 117 -12.29 -34.25 4.51
C GLU A 117 -12.23 -33.27 3.35
N ILE A 118 -13.31 -33.11 2.61
CA ILE A 118 -13.42 -32.16 1.50
C ILE A 118 -13.27 -30.73 2.03
N GLU A 119 -13.98 -30.40 3.10
CA GLU A 119 -13.86 -29.06 3.74
C GLU A 119 -12.45 -28.78 4.23
N ASN A 120 -11.80 -29.73 4.89
CA ASN A 120 -10.44 -29.58 5.38
C ASN A 120 -9.42 -29.39 4.25
N ASN A 121 -9.63 -29.99 3.10
CA ASN A 121 -8.76 -29.83 1.93
C ASN A 121 -8.90 -28.47 1.25
N TYR A 122 -10.02 -27.77 1.46
CA TYR A 122 -10.29 -26.46 0.86
C TYR A 122 -10.10 -25.28 1.82
N ILE A 123 -9.80 -25.53 3.09
CA ILE A 123 -9.51 -24.51 4.08
C ILE A 123 -7.98 -24.30 4.12
N PHE A 124 -7.53 -23.19 3.58
CA PHE A 124 -6.11 -22.83 3.58
C PHE A 124 -5.86 -21.52 4.27
#